data_a02f532a518bd985f5f8b9fbc27c76d7
#
_entry.id   a02f532a518bd985f5f8b9fbc27c76d7
#
_cell.length_a   1.000
_cell.length_b   1.000
_cell.length_c   1.000
_cell.angle_alpha   90.00
_cell.angle_beta   90.00
_cell.angle_gamma   90.00
#
_symmetry.space_group_name_H-M   'P 1'
#
loop_
_entity.id
_entity.type
_entity.pdbx_description
1 polymer ?
#
loop_
_entity_poly.entity_id
_entity_poly.type
_entity_poly.pdbx_seq_one_letter_code
_entity_poly.pdbx_strand_id
1 'polypeptide(L)'
;MNREIKSLPMVALRGMTIMPEMVVHFDVSREKSIAAIQEAMAGDQKIFLVAQRSIETDDPIQEDVYEVGTVGTIKQIMKLPKHIVRVLVSGETRGILKQLQQDTPYLRAEVEVIDESDLVIQDDLNGEAMARSLKDTFLDYAARNGKMSKEAVAEILEIKSLKKLVDEIAANTPFYYVDQQEILGKVDFWERYETLAFKLVNEVQIMDIKDELQQKVKERVDKHQKEYILREQLKLIREELGDDSTLSDAEEFEKAAKNLKAPKEVNEKLKKEISRFKSSLNSPAESGVIRTYIETLLEMPWDKAGKDNQDIKYAEEVLEADHYGLEPVSYTHLRAHET
;
A
#
# COMPACT_ATOMS: atom_id res chain seq x y z
N MET A 1 24.69 -37.40 4.04
CA MET A 1 25.20 -36.08 3.59
C MET A 1 26.70 -36.07 3.74
N ASN A 2 27.43 -36.05 2.64
CA ASN A 2 28.87 -35.82 2.68
C ASN A 2 29.12 -34.32 2.84
N ARG A 3 30.11 -33.97 3.68
CA ARG A 3 30.51 -32.59 3.94
C ARG A 3 31.98 -32.44 3.58
N GLU A 4 32.28 -31.57 2.65
CA GLU A 4 33.62 -31.29 2.19
C GLU A 4 33.93 -29.80 2.40
N ILE A 5 35.11 -29.51 2.98
CA ILE A 5 35.55 -28.12 3.18
C ILE A 5 36.30 -27.69 1.94
N LYS A 6 35.86 -26.61 1.30
CA LYS A 6 36.52 -26.00 0.12
C LYS A 6 36.81 -24.53 0.36
N SER A 7 37.94 -24.06 -0.19
CA SER A 7 38.26 -22.64 -0.22
C SER A 7 37.86 -22.09 -1.58
N LEU A 8 36.84 -21.23 -1.59
CA LEU A 8 36.20 -20.72 -2.82
C LEU A 8 36.23 -19.19 -2.87
N PRO A 9 36.37 -18.59 -4.07
CA PRO A 9 36.05 -17.20 -4.25
C PRO A 9 34.60 -16.94 -3.87
N MET A 10 34.34 -15.81 -3.19
CA MET A 10 32.99 -15.48 -2.63
C MET A 10 32.47 -14.17 -3.19
N VAL A 11 31.19 -14.14 -3.51
CA VAL A 11 30.46 -12.91 -3.85
C VAL A 11 29.31 -12.73 -2.86
N ALA A 12 29.31 -11.58 -2.19
CA ALA A 12 28.21 -11.14 -1.35
C ALA A 12 27.12 -10.48 -2.22
N LEU A 13 25.95 -11.12 -2.29
CA LEU A 13 24.82 -10.71 -3.11
C LEU A 13 23.96 -9.67 -2.37
N ARG A 14 23.58 -8.61 -3.06
CA ARG A 14 22.78 -7.52 -2.50
C ARG A 14 21.30 -7.68 -2.89
N GLY A 15 20.41 -7.94 -1.91
CA GLY A 15 18.97 -8.05 -2.13
C GLY A 15 18.55 -9.22 -3.03
N MET A 16 19.40 -10.27 -3.11
CA MET A 16 19.18 -11.44 -3.93
C MET A 16 19.71 -12.68 -3.21
N THR A 17 19.00 -13.78 -3.34
CA THR A 17 19.42 -15.12 -2.93
C THR A 17 19.42 -16.03 -4.16
N ILE A 18 20.45 -16.83 -4.31
CA ILE A 18 20.54 -17.83 -5.38
C ILE A 18 20.34 -19.20 -4.75
N MET A 19 19.34 -19.93 -5.25
CA MET A 19 19.01 -21.28 -4.78
C MET A 19 19.80 -22.34 -5.58
N PRO A 20 20.01 -23.54 -5.03
CA PRO A 20 20.37 -24.71 -5.85
C PRO A 20 19.40 -24.89 -7.03
N GLU A 21 19.86 -25.45 -8.13
CA GLU A 21 19.14 -25.63 -9.41
C GLU A 21 18.78 -24.32 -10.15
N MET A 22 18.96 -23.15 -9.54
CA MET A 22 18.66 -21.86 -10.16
C MET A 22 19.74 -21.47 -11.18
N VAL A 23 19.30 -21.06 -12.39
CA VAL A 23 20.15 -20.46 -13.41
C VAL A 23 19.76 -19.00 -13.56
N VAL A 24 20.63 -18.09 -13.20
CA VAL A 24 20.30 -16.67 -13.10
C VAL A 24 21.43 -15.76 -13.60
N HIS A 25 21.03 -14.64 -14.19
CA HIS A 25 21.93 -13.53 -14.47
C HIS A 25 21.87 -12.49 -13.37
N PHE A 26 23.02 -11.99 -12.95
CA PHE A 26 23.08 -10.82 -12.09
C PHE A 26 24.24 -9.90 -12.47
N ASP A 27 24.12 -8.65 -12.14
CA ASP A 27 25.06 -7.61 -12.47
C ASP A 27 25.94 -7.26 -11.26
N VAL A 28 27.23 -7.18 -11.47
CA VAL A 28 28.23 -6.89 -10.45
C VAL A 28 29.01 -5.65 -10.82
N SER A 29 29.16 -4.73 -9.87
CA SER A 29 29.90 -3.47 -10.06
C SER A 29 31.03 -3.25 -9.05
N ARG A 30 31.03 -4.00 -7.93
CA ARG A 30 32.08 -3.90 -6.90
C ARG A 30 33.35 -4.54 -7.36
N GLU A 31 34.47 -3.86 -7.19
CA GLU A 31 35.79 -4.34 -7.61
C GLU A 31 36.17 -5.69 -6.99
N LYS A 32 35.96 -5.86 -5.67
CA LYS A 32 36.20 -7.13 -4.97
C LYS A 32 35.38 -8.29 -5.55
N SER A 33 34.10 -8.03 -5.89
CA SER A 33 33.22 -9.06 -6.47
C SER A 33 33.62 -9.39 -7.92
N ILE A 34 34.03 -8.40 -8.70
CA ILE A 34 34.54 -8.61 -10.07
C ILE A 34 35.84 -9.44 -10.02
N ALA A 35 36.74 -9.12 -9.09
CA ALA A 35 37.96 -9.87 -8.89
C ALA A 35 37.71 -11.33 -8.46
N ALA A 36 36.74 -11.57 -7.56
CA ALA A 36 36.31 -12.92 -7.17
C ALA A 36 35.82 -13.75 -8.37
N ILE A 37 35.01 -13.13 -9.24
CA ILE A 37 34.49 -13.75 -10.46
C ILE A 37 35.62 -14.09 -11.45
N GLN A 38 36.57 -13.18 -11.61
CA GLN A 38 37.74 -13.40 -12.50
C GLN A 38 38.62 -14.53 -11.99
N GLU A 39 38.84 -14.61 -10.68
CA GLU A 39 39.57 -15.71 -10.04
C GLU A 39 38.86 -17.05 -10.25
N ALA A 40 37.56 -17.09 -9.99
CA ALA A 40 36.75 -18.30 -10.22
C ALA A 40 36.85 -18.77 -11.69
N MET A 41 36.78 -17.85 -12.64
CA MET A 41 36.93 -18.17 -14.08
C MET A 41 38.33 -18.63 -14.48
N ALA A 42 39.39 -18.19 -13.79
CA ALA A 42 40.74 -18.66 -14.00
C ALA A 42 40.97 -20.06 -13.43
N GLY A 43 40.12 -20.49 -12.46
CA GLY A 43 40.18 -21.79 -11.83
C GLY A 43 39.14 -22.79 -12.38
N ASP A 44 38.42 -23.39 -11.49
CA ASP A 44 37.41 -24.43 -11.76
C ASP A 44 35.99 -23.88 -12.03
N GLN A 45 35.85 -22.56 -12.14
CA GLN A 45 34.60 -21.83 -12.32
C GLN A 45 33.62 -21.92 -11.13
N LYS A 46 34.08 -22.49 -10.02
CA LYS A 46 33.28 -22.58 -8.79
C LYS A 46 33.36 -21.28 -8.01
N ILE A 47 32.20 -20.87 -7.49
CA ILE A 47 32.07 -19.65 -6.72
C ILE A 47 31.06 -19.86 -5.59
N PHE A 48 31.30 -19.25 -4.43
CA PHE A 48 30.36 -19.23 -3.34
C PHE A 48 29.56 -17.93 -3.36
N LEU A 49 28.23 -18.05 -3.39
CA LEU A 49 27.27 -16.97 -3.51
C LEU A 49 26.45 -16.91 -2.22
N VAL A 50 26.54 -15.82 -1.52
CA VAL A 50 25.85 -15.64 -0.24
C VAL A 50 25.16 -14.28 -0.17
N ALA A 51 23.94 -14.24 0.32
CA ALA A 51 23.21 -12.98 0.46
C ALA A 51 23.74 -12.13 1.61
N GLN A 52 23.70 -10.80 1.45
CA GLN A 52 23.95 -9.86 2.53
C GLN A 52 22.71 -9.74 3.42
N ARG A 53 22.93 -9.53 4.73
CA ARG A 53 21.85 -9.26 5.68
C ARG A 53 21.25 -7.86 5.44
N SER A 54 22.07 -6.87 5.12
CA SER A 54 21.64 -5.52 4.79
C SER A 54 22.04 -5.13 3.36
N ILE A 55 21.10 -4.53 2.64
CA ILE A 55 21.32 -4.01 1.29
C ILE A 55 22.25 -2.79 1.30
N GLU A 56 22.33 -2.08 2.42
CA GLU A 56 23.05 -0.81 2.53
C GLU A 56 24.58 -0.98 2.74
N THR A 57 25.04 -2.15 3.14
CA THR A 57 26.45 -2.41 3.40
C THR A 57 27.23 -2.46 2.09
N ASP A 58 28.18 -1.54 1.90
CA ASP A 58 29.00 -1.48 0.69
C ASP A 58 30.16 -2.48 0.69
N ASP A 59 30.85 -2.63 1.78
CA ASP A 59 31.99 -3.55 1.97
C ASP A 59 31.67 -4.57 3.08
N PRO A 60 30.99 -5.68 2.74
CA PRO A 60 30.49 -6.63 3.73
C PRO A 60 31.63 -7.46 4.32
N ILE A 61 31.62 -7.59 5.64
CA ILE A 61 32.43 -8.53 6.42
C ILE A 61 31.63 -9.82 6.68
N GLN A 62 32.23 -10.80 7.35
CA GLN A 62 31.58 -12.10 7.62
C GLN A 62 30.24 -11.97 8.37
N GLU A 63 30.11 -11.00 9.28
CA GLU A 63 28.91 -10.78 10.08
C GLU A 63 27.75 -10.15 9.28
N ASP A 64 28.10 -9.49 8.17
CA ASP A 64 27.13 -8.83 7.29
C ASP A 64 26.45 -9.76 6.28
N VAL A 65 26.94 -11.00 6.18
CA VAL A 65 26.39 -12.02 5.28
C VAL A 65 25.68 -13.12 6.04
N TYR A 66 24.85 -13.89 5.36
CA TYR A 66 24.25 -15.08 5.93
C TYR A 66 25.25 -16.23 6.03
N GLU A 67 24.98 -17.18 6.89
CA GLU A 67 25.87 -18.32 7.10
C GLU A 67 25.77 -19.36 5.97
N VAL A 68 24.56 -19.51 5.42
CA VAL A 68 24.29 -20.47 4.34
C VAL A 68 24.14 -19.73 3.04
N GLY A 69 24.88 -20.18 2.04
CA GLY A 69 24.83 -19.69 0.66
C GLY A 69 24.78 -20.86 -0.32
N THR A 70 24.98 -20.55 -1.59
CA THR A 70 24.98 -21.53 -2.67
C THR A 70 26.36 -21.58 -3.35
N VAL A 71 26.89 -22.77 -3.47
CA VAL A 71 28.03 -23.03 -4.35
C VAL A 71 27.50 -23.22 -5.75
N GLY A 72 27.99 -22.44 -6.68
CA GLY A 72 27.55 -22.49 -8.08
C GLY A 72 28.71 -22.48 -9.05
N THR A 73 28.40 -22.71 -10.32
CA THR A 73 29.34 -22.64 -11.43
C THR A 73 29.05 -21.45 -12.33
N ILE A 74 30.06 -20.64 -12.62
CA ILE A 74 29.94 -19.54 -13.57
C ILE A 74 29.91 -20.12 -14.99
N LYS A 75 28.81 -19.87 -15.71
CA LYS A 75 28.60 -20.34 -17.08
C LYS A 75 29.09 -19.33 -18.12
N GLN A 76 28.84 -18.04 -17.87
CA GLN A 76 29.17 -16.98 -18.81
C GLN A 76 29.39 -15.65 -18.08
N ILE A 77 30.31 -14.86 -18.62
CA ILE A 77 30.60 -13.49 -18.20
C ILE A 77 30.43 -12.55 -19.39
N MET A 78 29.76 -11.43 -19.18
CA MET A 78 29.61 -10.37 -20.17
C MET A 78 30.03 -9.04 -19.55
N LYS A 79 30.98 -8.35 -20.16
CA LYS A 79 31.37 -6.99 -19.73
C LYS A 79 30.39 -5.98 -20.32
N LEU A 80 29.84 -5.17 -19.47
CA LEU A 80 28.91 -4.07 -19.81
C LEU A 80 29.61 -2.71 -19.63
N PRO A 81 29.09 -1.62 -20.23
CA PRO A 81 29.58 -0.27 -19.97
C PRO A 81 29.56 0.08 -18.47
N LYS A 82 30.37 1.08 -18.06
CA LYS A 82 30.44 1.58 -16.67
C LYS A 82 31.01 0.57 -15.66
N HIS A 83 31.95 -0.28 -16.05
CA HIS A 83 32.57 -1.28 -15.18
C HIS A 83 31.61 -2.29 -14.55
N ILE A 84 30.47 -2.54 -15.20
CA ILE A 84 29.54 -3.57 -14.78
C ILE A 84 29.86 -4.89 -15.46
N VAL A 85 29.80 -5.97 -14.70
CA VAL A 85 29.98 -7.33 -15.21
C VAL A 85 28.69 -8.10 -14.99
N ARG A 86 28.09 -8.57 -16.07
CA ARG A 86 26.95 -9.49 -16.03
C ARG A 86 27.45 -10.92 -16.01
N VAL A 87 26.99 -11.68 -15.04
CA VAL A 87 27.39 -13.06 -14.82
C VAL A 87 26.20 -13.98 -14.92
N LEU A 88 26.32 -15.06 -15.67
CA LEU A 88 25.39 -16.17 -15.67
C LEU A 88 25.93 -17.26 -14.76
N VAL A 89 25.21 -17.60 -13.72
CA VAL A 89 25.58 -18.64 -12.75
C VAL A 89 24.50 -19.70 -12.67
N SER A 90 24.93 -20.94 -12.50
CA SER A 90 24.09 -22.07 -12.13
C SER A 90 24.38 -22.43 -10.68
N GLY A 91 23.39 -22.29 -9.79
CA GLY A 91 23.47 -22.79 -8.42
C GLY A 91 23.48 -24.32 -8.43
N GLU A 92 24.31 -24.93 -7.59
CA GLU A 92 24.44 -26.38 -7.54
C GLU A 92 24.11 -26.96 -6.19
N THR A 93 24.84 -26.56 -5.15
CA THR A 93 24.72 -27.13 -3.81
C THR A 93 24.72 -26.04 -2.74
N ARG A 94 24.22 -26.37 -1.58
CA ARG A 94 24.33 -25.50 -0.40
C ARG A 94 25.73 -25.52 0.15
N GLY A 95 26.16 -24.38 0.70
CA GLY A 95 27.42 -24.25 1.40
C GLY A 95 27.24 -23.47 2.69
N ILE A 96 27.92 -23.89 3.75
CA ILE A 96 27.96 -23.19 5.03
C ILE A 96 29.28 -22.42 5.09
N LEU A 97 29.19 -21.11 5.25
CA LEU A 97 30.35 -20.23 5.48
C LEU A 97 30.97 -20.55 6.84
N LYS A 98 32.19 -21.04 6.87
CA LYS A 98 32.94 -21.26 8.11
C LYS A 98 33.75 -20.05 8.50
N GLN A 99 34.57 -19.58 7.58
CA GLN A 99 35.43 -18.44 7.81
C GLN A 99 35.75 -17.69 6.52
N LEU A 100 35.80 -16.37 6.63
CA LEU A 100 36.36 -15.53 5.57
C LEU A 100 37.86 -15.57 5.66
N GLN A 101 38.54 -16.19 4.67
CA GLN A 101 39.98 -16.39 4.67
C GLN A 101 40.75 -15.19 4.13
N GLN A 102 40.10 -14.43 3.22
CA GLN A 102 40.69 -13.31 2.55
C GLN A 102 39.64 -12.24 2.23
N ASP A 103 40.03 -10.98 2.40
CA ASP A 103 39.20 -9.82 2.11
C ASP A 103 39.72 -9.00 0.91
N THR A 104 41.04 -9.05 0.62
CA THR A 104 41.68 -8.28 -0.44
C THR A 104 42.60 -9.18 -1.25
N PRO A 105 42.62 -9.13 -2.61
CA PRO A 105 41.87 -8.24 -3.50
C PRO A 105 40.40 -8.64 -3.73
N TYR A 106 39.99 -9.81 -3.28
CA TYR A 106 38.62 -10.33 -3.37
C TYR A 106 38.31 -11.16 -2.13
N LEU A 107 36.99 -11.38 -1.88
CA LEU A 107 36.54 -12.23 -0.79
C LEU A 107 36.76 -13.70 -1.13
N ARG A 108 37.50 -14.42 -0.26
CA ARG A 108 37.69 -15.85 -0.33
C ARG A 108 37.22 -16.48 0.96
N ALA A 109 36.40 -17.47 0.86
CA ALA A 109 35.74 -18.11 2.01
C ALA A 109 36.09 -19.59 2.09
N GLU A 110 36.24 -20.07 3.34
CA GLU A 110 36.17 -21.48 3.67
C GLU A 110 34.75 -21.90 3.81
N VAL A 111 34.29 -22.80 2.95
CA VAL A 111 32.90 -23.21 2.82
C VAL A 111 32.79 -24.71 3.02
N GLU A 112 31.95 -25.13 3.94
CA GLU A 112 31.53 -26.52 4.09
C GLU A 112 30.44 -26.81 3.06
N VAL A 113 30.81 -27.49 1.98
CA VAL A 113 29.88 -27.85 0.89
C VAL A 113 29.03 -29.04 1.34
N ILE A 114 27.72 -28.92 1.21
CA ILE A 114 26.78 -29.95 1.61
C ILE A 114 26.39 -30.75 0.37
N ASP A 115 26.93 -31.95 0.26
CA ASP A 115 26.51 -32.89 -0.79
C ASP A 115 25.30 -33.68 -0.29
N GLU A 116 24.18 -33.42 -0.91
CA GLU A 116 22.92 -34.10 -0.66
C GLU A 116 22.62 -35.23 -1.66
N SER A 117 23.59 -35.64 -2.48
CA SER A 117 23.39 -36.69 -3.48
C SER A 117 22.98 -38.04 -2.86
N ASP A 118 23.53 -38.33 -1.67
CA ASP A 118 23.23 -39.56 -0.91
C ASP A 118 21.97 -39.45 -0.03
N LEU A 119 21.29 -38.29 -0.02
CA LEU A 119 20.08 -38.13 0.74
C LEU A 119 18.92 -38.90 0.08
N VAL A 120 18.70 -40.13 0.54
CA VAL A 120 17.56 -40.94 0.14
C VAL A 120 16.35 -40.51 0.98
N ILE A 121 15.44 -39.77 0.36
CA ILE A 121 14.12 -39.55 0.94
C ILE A 121 13.32 -40.79 0.55
N GLN A 122 12.84 -41.55 1.56
CA GLN A 122 12.06 -42.76 1.25
C GLN A 122 10.84 -42.37 0.42
N ASP A 123 10.72 -43.02 -0.74
CA ASP A 123 9.50 -42.97 -1.60
C ASP A 123 8.41 -43.83 -0.93
N ASP A 124 8.04 -43.47 0.29
CA ASP A 124 6.92 -44.08 1.00
C ASP A 124 5.62 -43.27 0.72
N LEU A 125 4.51 -43.78 1.22
CA LEU A 125 3.20 -43.12 1.09
C LEU A 125 3.20 -41.68 1.65
N ASN A 126 4.04 -41.41 2.64
CA ASN A 126 4.16 -40.08 3.23
C ASN A 126 4.88 -39.13 2.27
N GLY A 127 6.00 -39.53 1.68
CA GLY A 127 6.73 -38.77 0.67
C GLY A 127 5.89 -38.44 -0.55
N GLU A 128 5.09 -39.43 -1.01
CA GLU A 128 4.17 -39.21 -2.13
C GLU A 128 3.04 -38.23 -1.78
N ALA A 129 2.45 -38.32 -0.59
CA ALA A 129 1.43 -37.41 -0.11
C ALA A 129 1.96 -35.97 0.03
N MET A 130 3.18 -35.82 0.53
CA MET A 130 3.86 -34.52 0.67
C MET A 130 4.15 -33.91 -0.71
N ALA A 131 4.64 -34.71 -1.67
CA ALA A 131 4.87 -34.24 -3.04
C ALA A 131 3.57 -33.77 -3.70
N ARG A 132 2.48 -34.48 -3.52
CA ARG A 132 1.16 -34.11 -4.05
C ARG A 132 0.68 -32.80 -3.41
N SER A 133 0.70 -32.72 -2.07
CA SER A 133 0.27 -31.53 -1.34
C SER A 133 1.06 -30.29 -1.79
N LEU A 134 2.38 -30.41 -1.94
CA LEU A 134 3.22 -29.30 -2.38
C LEU A 134 2.92 -28.89 -3.84
N LYS A 135 2.70 -29.88 -4.74
CA LYS A 135 2.32 -29.62 -6.12
C LYS A 135 0.95 -28.94 -6.25
N ASP A 136 -0.02 -29.34 -5.46
CA ASP A 136 -1.36 -28.75 -5.42
C ASP A 136 -1.30 -27.29 -4.96
N THR A 137 -0.56 -27.02 -3.88
CA THR A 137 -0.35 -25.65 -3.38
C THR A 137 0.40 -24.78 -4.38
N PHE A 138 1.43 -25.34 -5.05
CA PHE A 138 2.19 -24.64 -6.07
C PHE A 138 1.32 -24.34 -7.32
N LEU A 139 0.46 -25.28 -7.71
CA LEU A 139 -0.48 -25.07 -8.82
C LEU A 139 -1.46 -23.94 -8.51
N ASP A 140 -1.99 -23.90 -7.29
CA ASP A 140 -2.85 -22.84 -6.81
C ASP A 140 -2.14 -21.47 -6.84
N TYR A 141 -0.89 -21.42 -6.38
CA TYR A 141 -0.04 -20.23 -6.44
C TYR A 141 0.17 -19.79 -7.90
N ALA A 142 0.59 -20.71 -8.78
CA ALA A 142 0.89 -20.42 -10.17
C ALA A 142 -0.35 -19.92 -10.94
N ALA A 143 -1.53 -20.50 -10.67
CA ALA A 143 -2.79 -20.07 -11.28
C ALA A 143 -3.15 -18.61 -10.93
N ARG A 144 -2.88 -18.16 -9.70
CA ARG A 144 -3.14 -16.78 -9.25
C ARG A 144 -2.06 -15.80 -9.69
N ASN A 145 -0.80 -16.23 -9.72
CA ASN A 145 0.34 -15.32 -10.04
C ASN A 145 0.29 -14.82 -11.49
N GLY A 146 -0.21 -15.60 -12.44
CA GLY A 146 -0.37 -15.21 -13.86
C GLY A 146 0.92 -14.84 -14.60
N LYS A 147 2.07 -14.82 -13.93
CA LYS A 147 3.39 -14.45 -14.48
C LYS A 147 4.23 -15.68 -14.87
N MET A 148 3.87 -16.86 -14.38
CA MET A 148 4.57 -18.08 -14.70
C MET A 148 4.06 -18.65 -16.02
N SER A 149 4.98 -19.10 -16.87
CA SER A 149 4.57 -19.78 -18.10
C SER A 149 3.99 -21.17 -17.79
N LYS A 150 3.03 -21.60 -18.58
CA LYS A 150 2.40 -22.92 -18.41
C LYS A 150 3.40 -24.05 -18.55
N GLU A 151 4.38 -23.85 -19.42
CA GLU A 151 5.47 -24.79 -19.68
C GLU A 151 6.34 -24.98 -18.43
N ALA A 152 6.77 -23.88 -17.79
CA ALA A 152 7.57 -23.93 -16.55
C ALA A 152 6.81 -24.61 -15.41
N VAL A 153 5.51 -24.33 -15.28
CA VAL A 153 4.68 -24.98 -14.26
C VAL A 153 4.58 -26.49 -14.55
N ALA A 154 4.37 -26.89 -15.81
CA ALA A 154 4.29 -28.31 -16.20
C ALA A 154 5.60 -29.05 -15.92
N GLU A 155 6.76 -28.46 -16.24
CA GLU A 155 8.08 -29.04 -15.97
C GLU A 155 8.28 -29.31 -14.47
N ILE A 156 7.90 -28.36 -13.60
CA ILE A 156 7.99 -28.52 -12.15
C ILE A 156 7.05 -29.64 -11.66
N LEU A 157 5.83 -29.71 -12.18
CA LEU A 157 4.86 -30.75 -11.80
C LEU A 157 5.27 -32.17 -12.23
N GLU A 158 6.10 -32.32 -13.27
CA GLU A 158 6.64 -33.60 -13.71
C GLU A 158 7.77 -34.14 -12.82
N ILE A 159 8.34 -33.31 -11.95
CA ILE A 159 9.42 -33.72 -11.05
C ILE A 159 8.91 -34.82 -10.10
N LYS A 160 9.62 -35.95 -10.09
CA LYS A 160 9.29 -37.10 -9.23
C LYS A 160 9.99 -37.06 -7.88
N SER A 161 11.24 -36.57 -7.85
CA SER A 161 12.01 -36.48 -6.60
C SER A 161 11.48 -35.36 -5.74
N LEU A 162 11.02 -35.67 -4.53
CA LEU A 162 10.52 -34.66 -3.57
C LEU A 162 11.58 -33.61 -3.23
N LYS A 163 12.85 -34.02 -3.08
CA LYS A 163 13.97 -33.11 -2.85
C LYS A 163 14.12 -32.10 -3.98
N LYS A 164 14.18 -32.58 -5.23
CA LYS A 164 14.32 -31.70 -6.41
C LYS A 164 13.08 -30.81 -6.56
N LEU A 165 11.89 -31.33 -6.27
CA LEU A 165 10.65 -30.56 -6.29
C LEU A 165 10.68 -29.38 -5.31
N VAL A 166 11.16 -29.60 -4.09
CA VAL A 166 11.29 -28.53 -3.06
C VAL A 166 12.23 -27.43 -3.55
N ASP A 167 13.40 -27.79 -4.04
CA ASP A 167 14.39 -26.81 -4.51
C ASP A 167 13.94 -26.07 -5.76
N GLU A 168 13.30 -26.75 -6.72
CA GLU A 168 12.78 -26.13 -7.95
C GLU A 168 11.60 -25.19 -7.67
N ILE A 169 10.69 -25.56 -6.80
CA ILE A 169 9.60 -24.66 -6.38
C ILE A 169 10.16 -23.43 -5.68
N ALA A 170 11.12 -23.62 -4.76
CA ALA A 170 11.75 -22.49 -4.05
C ALA A 170 12.52 -21.55 -4.99
N ALA A 171 13.18 -22.10 -6.02
CA ALA A 171 13.92 -21.35 -7.02
C ALA A 171 13.01 -20.57 -8.00
N ASN A 172 11.87 -21.16 -8.39
CA ASN A 172 10.96 -20.57 -9.38
C ASN A 172 9.84 -19.72 -8.76
N THR A 173 9.62 -19.79 -7.45
CA THR A 173 8.67 -18.91 -6.78
C THR A 173 9.37 -17.57 -6.46
N PRO A 174 8.84 -16.41 -6.92
CA PRO A 174 9.44 -15.11 -6.70
C PRO A 174 9.19 -14.60 -5.26
N PHE A 175 9.66 -15.36 -4.28
CA PHE A 175 9.70 -14.92 -2.90
C PHE A 175 10.63 -13.71 -2.72
N TYR A 176 10.40 -12.94 -1.68
CA TYR A 176 11.37 -11.91 -1.29
C TYR A 176 12.69 -12.59 -0.88
N TYR A 177 13.84 -11.95 -1.17
CA TYR A 177 15.15 -12.58 -0.99
C TYR A 177 15.41 -13.09 0.44
N VAL A 178 14.84 -12.45 1.45
CA VAL A 178 14.93 -12.90 2.86
C VAL A 178 14.20 -14.23 3.07
N ASP A 179 13.03 -14.39 2.42
CA ASP A 179 12.26 -15.64 2.50
C ASP A 179 12.96 -16.77 1.76
N GLN A 180 13.55 -16.48 0.59
CA GLN A 180 14.41 -17.44 -0.12
C GLN A 180 15.62 -17.81 0.73
N GLN A 181 16.22 -16.86 1.41
CA GLN A 181 17.36 -17.09 2.29
C GLN A 181 16.98 -17.94 3.52
N GLU A 182 15.78 -17.77 4.05
CA GLU A 182 15.29 -18.61 5.15
C GLU A 182 15.12 -20.07 4.71
N ILE A 183 14.55 -20.29 3.51
CA ILE A 183 14.44 -21.64 2.91
C ILE A 183 15.84 -22.23 2.64
N LEU A 184 16.74 -21.43 2.04
CA LEU A 184 18.11 -21.85 1.75
C LEU A 184 18.87 -22.23 3.02
N GLY A 185 18.68 -21.47 4.11
CA GLY A 185 19.30 -21.66 5.41
C GLY A 185 18.91 -22.95 6.12
N LYS A 186 17.79 -23.56 5.73
CA LYS A 186 17.37 -24.86 6.27
C LYS A 186 18.16 -26.00 5.64
N VAL A 187 19.22 -26.43 6.33
CA VAL A 187 20.08 -27.52 5.87
C VAL A 187 19.35 -28.87 5.99
N ASP A 188 18.56 -29.06 7.06
CA ASP A 188 17.69 -30.22 7.18
C ASP A 188 16.57 -30.20 6.13
N PHE A 189 16.37 -31.33 5.45
CA PHE A 189 15.39 -31.41 4.38
C PHE A 189 13.95 -31.21 4.86
N TRP A 190 13.61 -31.77 6.03
CA TRP A 190 12.24 -31.68 6.54
C TRP A 190 11.89 -30.27 6.99
N GLU A 191 12.82 -29.60 7.68
CA GLU A 191 12.66 -28.21 8.04
C GLU A 191 12.51 -27.31 6.79
N ARG A 192 13.26 -27.61 5.74
CA ARG A 192 13.21 -26.90 4.46
C ARG A 192 11.86 -27.08 3.77
N TYR A 193 11.37 -28.33 3.72
CA TYR A 193 10.06 -28.63 3.16
C TYR A 193 8.95 -27.89 3.92
N GLU A 194 8.93 -27.96 5.25
CA GLU A 194 7.95 -27.28 6.08
C GLU A 194 7.99 -25.75 5.88
N THR A 195 9.19 -25.17 5.87
CA THR A 195 9.38 -23.73 5.65
C THR A 195 8.86 -23.31 4.28
N LEU A 196 9.18 -24.05 3.22
CA LEU A 196 8.69 -23.79 1.87
C LEU A 196 7.17 -23.91 1.80
N ALA A 197 6.59 -24.99 2.29
CA ALA A 197 5.15 -25.23 2.28
C ALA A 197 4.40 -24.12 3.02
N PHE A 198 4.89 -23.72 4.19
CA PHE A 198 4.30 -22.62 4.96
C PHE A 198 4.34 -21.30 4.21
N LYS A 199 5.51 -20.94 3.65
CA LYS A 199 5.64 -19.70 2.88
C LYS A 199 4.76 -19.69 1.62
N LEU A 200 4.66 -20.82 0.92
CA LEU A 200 3.84 -20.93 -0.28
C LEU A 200 2.34 -20.77 0.04
N VAL A 201 1.87 -21.39 1.13
CA VAL A 201 0.49 -21.20 1.62
C VAL A 201 0.22 -19.74 1.98
N ASN A 202 1.16 -19.10 2.67
CA ASN A 202 1.02 -17.68 3.03
C ASN A 202 0.96 -16.79 1.79
N GLU A 203 1.77 -17.04 0.76
CA GLU A 203 1.71 -16.29 -0.50
C GLU A 203 0.34 -16.42 -1.18
N VAL A 204 -0.23 -17.64 -1.22
CA VAL A 204 -1.58 -17.87 -1.73
C VAL A 204 -2.61 -17.04 -0.96
N GLN A 205 -2.55 -17.04 0.37
CA GLN A 205 -3.45 -16.25 1.21
C GLN A 205 -3.30 -14.74 0.99
N ILE A 206 -2.06 -14.26 0.85
CA ILE A 206 -1.79 -12.85 0.54
C ILE A 206 -2.40 -12.46 -0.80
N MET A 207 -2.31 -13.34 -1.80
CA MET A 207 -2.93 -13.10 -3.11
C MET A 207 -4.45 -13.04 -3.02
N ASP A 208 -5.09 -13.94 -2.27
CA ASP A 208 -6.54 -13.92 -2.05
C ASP A 208 -7.00 -12.61 -1.39
N ILE A 209 -6.30 -12.16 -0.34
CA ILE A 209 -6.59 -10.88 0.34
C ILE A 209 -6.40 -9.69 -0.62
N LYS A 210 -5.35 -9.72 -1.43
CA LYS A 210 -5.07 -8.68 -2.43
C LYS A 210 -6.17 -8.60 -3.48
N ASP A 211 -6.64 -9.72 -3.97
CA ASP A 211 -7.71 -9.78 -4.97
C ASP A 211 -9.03 -9.27 -4.39
N GLU A 212 -9.38 -9.65 -3.16
CA GLU A 212 -10.55 -9.11 -2.45
C GLU A 212 -10.46 -7.58 -2.28
N LEU A 213 -9.29 -7.06 -1.89
CA LEU A 213 -9.08 -5.63 -1.73
C LEU A 213 -9.21 -4.89 -3.05
N GLN A 214 -8.64 -5.43 -4.13
CA GLN A 214 -8.75 -4.85 -5.47
C GLN A 214 -10.20 -4.82 -5.95
N GLN A 215 -10.95 -5.90 -5.73
CA GLN A 215 -12.37 -5.95 -6.06
C GLN A 215 -13.18 -4.90 -5.28
N LYS A 216 -12.98 -4.79 -3.96
CA LYS A 216 -13.64 -3.76 -3.13
C LYS A 216 -13.30 -2.34 -3.56
N VAL A 217 -12.03 -2.08 -3.93
CA VAL A 217 -11.61 -0.78 -4.47
C VAL A 217 -12.31 -0.49 -5.80
N LYS A 218 -12.33 -1.46 -6.72
CA LYS A 218 -13.00 -1.33 -8.01
C LYS A 218 -14.48 -1.02 -7.85
N GLU A 219 -15.19 -1.75 -7.00
CA GLU A 219 -16.62 -1.51 -6.73
C GLU A 219 -16.89 -0.10 -6.20
N ARG A 220 -16.01 0.42 -5.32
CA ARG A 220 -16.12 1.80 -4.80
C ARG A 220 -15.87 2.84 -5.90
N VAL A 221 -14.84 2.63 -6.72
CA VAL A 221 -14.53 3.53 -7.84
C VAL A 221 -15.69 3.55 -8.83
N ASP A 222 -16.20 2.38 -9.23
CA ASP A 222 -17.32 2.27 -10.17
C ASP A 222 -18.58 2.96 -9.61
N LYS A 223 -18.85 2.81 -8.31
CA LYS A 223 -19.96 3.50 -7.65
C LYS A 223 -19.80 5.02 -7.68
N HIS A 224 -18.63 5.53 -7.32
CA HIS A 224 -18.36 6.98 -7.35
C HIS A 224 -18.43 7.54 -8.77
N GLN A 225 -17.90 6.81 -9.76
CA GLN A 225 -17.96 7.23 -11.16
C GLN A 225 -19.42 7.28 -11.66
N LYS A 226 -20.22 6.27 -11.29
CA LYS A 226 -21.65 6.25 -11.62
C LYS A 226 -22.41 7.41 -10.96
N GLU A 227 -22.15 7.71 -9.69
CA GLU A 227 -22.73 8.83 -8.98
C GLU A 227 -22.35 10.17 -9.63
N TYR A 228 -21.09 10.31 -10.05
CA TYR A 228 -20.61 11.50 -10.74
C TYR A 228 -21.36 11.71 -12.09
N ILE A 229 -21.42 10.66 -12.91
CA ILE A 229 -22.11 10.70 -14.20
C ILE A 229 -23.59 11.07 -14.03
N LEU A 230 -24.25 10.46 -13.04
CA LEU A 230 -25.66 10.78 -12.76
C LEU A 230 -25.86 12.22 -12.30
N ARG A 231 -24.94 12.78 -11.51
CA ARG A 231 -24.99 14.20 -11.11
C ARG A 231 -24.79 15.13 -12.29
N GLU A 232 -23.85 14.84 -13.19
CA GLU A 232 -23.62 15.62 -14.41
C GLU A 232 -24.82 15.55 -15.36
N GLN A 233 -25.41 14.36 -15.55
CA GLN A 233 -26.64 14.21 -16.34
C GLN A 233 -27.80 15.02 -15.74
N LEU A 234 -27.97 14.98 -14.42
CA LEU A 234 -28.99 15.75 -13.73
C LEU A 234 -28.77 17.25 -13.85
N LYS A 235 -27.51 17.71 -13.86
CA LYS A 235 -27.16 19.09 -14.10
C LYS A 235 -27.53 19.52 -15.53
N LEU A 236 -27.13 18.75 -16.55
CA LEU A 236 -27.48 19.03 -17.95
C LEU A 236 -29.00 19.05 -18.19
N ILE A 237 -29.74 18.12 -17.59
CA ILE A 237 -31.21 18.11 -17.69
C ILE A 237 -31.81 19.38 -17.06
N ARG A 238 -31.28 19.87 -15.95
CA ARG A 238 -31.72 21.11 -15.30
C ARG A 238 -31.41 22.33 -16.12
N GLU A 239 -30.20 22.40 -16.73
CA GLU A 239 -29.82 23.47 -17.66
C GLU A 239 -30.77 23.51 -18.86
N GLU A 240 -31.11 22.37 -19.46
CA GLU A 240 -32.07 22.31 -20.58
C GLU A 240 -33.50 22.69 -20.18
N LEU A 241 -33.90 22.44 -18.94
CA LEU A 241 -35.22 22.82 -18.39
C LEU A 241 -35.29 24.31 -17.98
N GLY A 242 -34.18 25.06 -18.05
CA GLY A 242 -34.12 26.46 -17.65
C GLY A 242 -34.12 26.70 -16.13
N ASP A 243 -33.76 25.72 -15.33
CA ASP A 243 -33.85 25.69 -13.86
C ASP A 243 -32.57 26.24 -13.19
N ASP A 244 -31.70 26.88 -13.96
CA ASP A 244 -30.36 27.34 -13.53
C ASP A 244 -30.39 28.51 -12.53
N SER A 245 -31.46 29.35 -12.58
CA SER A 245 -31.55 30.53 -11.71
C SER A 245 -31.70 30.22 -10.24
N THR A 246 -32.50 29.21 -9.90
CA THR A 246 -32.84 28.88 -8.51
C THR A 246 -31.71 28.16 -7.77
N LEU A 247 -30.87 27.39 -8.45
CA LEU A 247 -29.68 26.77 -7.85
C LEU A 247 -28.55 27.78 -7.59
N SER A 248 -28.35 28.72 -8.51
CA SER A 248 -27.41 29.84 -8.34
C SER A 248 -27.81 30.69 -7.14
N ASP A 249 -29.11 31.04 -7.03
CA ASP A 249 -29.65 31.79 -5.90
C ASP A 249 -29.45 31.04 -4.55
N ALA A 250 -29.69 29.74 -4.50
CA ALA A 250 -29.51 28.95 -3.30
C ALA A 250 -28.05 28.89 -2.83
N GLU A 251 -27.09 28.85 -3.78
CA GLU A 251 -25.67 28.91 -3.44
C GLU A 251 -25.23 30.30 -2.95
N GLU A 252 -25.81 31.35 -3.52
CA GLU A 252 -25.61 32.74 -3.06
C GLU A 252 -26.15 32.91 -1.64
N PHE A 253 -27.33 32.41 -1.35
CA PHE A 253 -27.91 32.44 -0.01
C PHE A 253 -27.07 31.66 1.01
N GLU A 254 -26.51 30.52 0.64
CA GLU A 254 -25.60 29.78 1.52
C GLU A 254 -24.31 30.56 1.83
N LYS A 255 -23.75 31.24 0.84
CA LYS A 255 -22.55 32.08 1.03
C LYS A 255 -22.88 33.29 1.91
N ALA A 256 -24.00 33.94 1.67
CA ALA A 256 -24.46 35.08 2.46
C ALA A 256 -24.74 34.69 3.91
N ALA A 257 -25.41 33.55 4.15
CA ALA A 257 -25.72 33.03 5.48
C ALA A 257 -24.46 32.67 6.28
N LYS A 258 -23.39 32.20 5.62
CA LYS A 258 -22.10 31.93 6.30
C LYS A 258 -21.41 33.19 6.81
N ASN A 259 -21.62 34.31 6.14
CA ASN A 259 -21.01 35.60 6.48
C ASN A 259 -21.87 36.43 7.43
N LEU A 260 -23.14 36.01 7.67
CA LEU A 260 -24.08 36.74 8.50
C LEU A 260 -23.75 36.60 9.98
N LYS A 261 -23.60 37.73 10.67
CA LYS A 261 -23.43 37.79 12.13
C LYS A 261 -24.79 37.85 12.84
N ALA A 262 -25.51 36.73 12.82
CA ALA A 262 -26.81 36.61 13.45
C ALA A 262 -26.78 35.64 14.65
N PRO A 263 -27.76 35.71 15.56
CA PRO A 263 -27.94 34.72 16.63
C PRO A 263 -28.00 33.28 16.10
N LYS A 264 -27.63 32.31 16.93
CA LYS A 264 -27.58 30.91 16.54
C LYS A 264 -28.92 30.38 16.01
N GLU A 265 -30.01 30.79 16.62
CA GLU A 265 -31.35 30.43 16.22
C GLU A 265 -31.72 30.90 14.82
N VAL A 266 -31.32 32.13 14.46
CA VAL A 266 -31.52 32.69 13.12
C VAL A 266 -30.74 31.94 12.09
N ASN A 267 -29.49 31.61 12.38
CA ASN A 267 -28.63 30.83 11.47
C ASN A 267 -29.15 29.42 11.23
N GLU A 268 -29.72 28.77 12.26
CA GLU A 268 -30.37 27.46 12.13
C GLU A 268 -31.62 27.54 11.27
N LYS A 269 -32.45 28.57 11.51
CA LYS A 269 -33.64 28.81 10.71
C LYS A 269 -33.31 29.09 9.25
N LEU A 270 -32.33 29.95 8.98
CA LEU A 270 -31.83 30.25 7.64
C LEU A 270 -31.39 29.00 6.89
N LYS A 271 -30.58 28.13 7.54
CA LYS A 271 -30.16 26.87 6.94
C LYS A 271 -31.34 25.98 6.56
N LYS A 272 -32.36 25.92 7.42
CA LYS A 272 -33.55 25.12 7.18
C LYS A 272 -34.36 25.66 6.00
N GLU A 273 -34.55 26.98 5.92
CA GLU A 273 -35.31 27.59 4.83
C GLU A 273 -34.54 27.54 3.50
N ILE A 274 -33.21 27.69 3.49
CA ILE A 274 -32.39 27.49 2.27
C ILE A 274 -32.51 26.03 1.78
N SER A 275 -32.51 25.04 2.70
CA SER A 275 -32.71 23.64 2.33
C SER A 275 -34.11 23.42 1.75
N ARG A 276 -35.14 24.07 2.32
CA ARG A 276 -36.52 24.03 1.80
C ARG A 276 -36.63 24.69 0.43
N PHE A 277 -35.95 25.83 0.22
CA PHE A 277 -35.87 26.51 -1.07
C PHE A 277 -35.27 25.59 -2.16
N LYS A 278 -34.20 24.86 -1.84
CA LYS A 278 -33.61 23.86 -2.74
C LYS A 278 -34.55 22.70 -3.09
N SER A 279 -35.49 22.35 -2.19
CA SER A 279 -36.43 21.26 -2.44
C SER A 279 -37.73 21.71 -3.10
N SER A 280 -38.05 23.02 -3.08
CA SER A 280 -39.29 23.60 -3.65
C SER A 280 -39.18 23.98 -5.13
N LEU A 281 -38.20 23.49 -5.83
CA LEU A 281 -37.89 23.79 -7.26
C LEU A 281 -39.09 23.52 -8.21
N ASN A 282 -40.00 22.65 -7.82
CA ASN A 282 -41.16 22.27 -8.63
C ASN A 282 -42.42 23.19 -8.39
N SER A 283 -42.33 24.21 -7.52
CA SER A 283 -43.45 25.09 -7.16
C SER A 283 -42.98 26.55 -7.19
N PRO A 284 -43.10 27.27 -8.37
CA PRO A 284 -42.64 28.64 -8.50
C PRO A 284 -43.26 29.63 -7.49
N ALA A 285 -44.54 29.44 -7.15
CA ALA A 285 -45.22 30.29 -6.18
C ALA A 285 -44.69 30.11 -4.74
N GLU A 286 -44.35 28.89 -4.33
CA GLU A 286 -43.80 28.60 -3.01
C GLU A 286 -42.32 29.05 -2.94
N SER A 287 -41.51 28.78 -3.98
CA SER A 287 -40.14 29.23 -4.04
C SER A 287 -39.97 30.75 -3.97
N GLY A 288 -40.87 31.50 -4.57
CA GLY A 288 -40.90 32.96 -4.46
C GLY A 288 -41.10 33.49 -3.05
N VAL A 289 -42.03 32.89 -2.31
CA VAL A 289 -42.28 33.25 -0.89
C VAL A 289 -41.06 32.93 -0.03
N ILE A 290 -40.48 31.73 -0.19
CA ILE A 290 -39.31 31.30 0.59
C ILE A 290 -38.11 32.21 0.26
N ARG A 291 -37.94 32.57 -1.00
CA ARG A 291 -36.89 33.50 -1.46
C ARG A 291 -36.99 34.83 -0.71
N THR A 292 -38.14 35.49 -0.79
CA THR A 292 -38.36 36.77 -0.10
C THR A 292 -38.12 36.68 1.39
N TYR A 293 -38.52 35.56 2.03
CA TYR A 293 -38.25 35.35 3.44
C TYR A 293 -36.76 35.22 3.76
N ILE A 294 -35.99 34.48 2.94
CA ILE A 294 -34.55 34.33 3.12
C ILE A 294 -33.85 35.69 2.91
N GLU A 295 -34.22 36.44 1.84
CA GLU A 295 -33.68 37.76 1.55
C GLU A 295 -33.92 38.71 2.73
N THR A 296 -35.15 38.75 3.28
CA THR A 296 -35.49 39.56 4.47
C THR A 296 -34.62 39.20 5.67
N LEU A 297 -34.42 37.89 5.97
CA LEU A 297 -33.59 37.47 7.06
C LEU A 297 -32.11 37.84 6.87
N LEU A 298 -31.59 37.82 5.64
CA LEU A 298 -30.22 38.21 5.33
C LEU A 298 -29.99 39.72 5.42
N GLU A 299 -31.00 40.53 5.10
CA GLU A 299 -30.91 42.00 5.14
C GLU A 299 -31.08 42.58 6.55
N MET A 300 -31.62 41.83 7.48
CA MET A 300 -31.81 42.30 8.87
C MET A 300 -30.46 42.56 9.58
N PRO A 301 -30.34 43.72 10.27
CA PRO A 301 -29.13 44.14 10.95
C PRO A 301 -28.98 43.44 12.33
N TRP A 302 -28.78 42.11 12.35
CA TRP A 302 -28.70 41.29 13.54
C TRP A 302 -27.57 41.64 14.52
N ASP A 303 -26.55 42.32 14.05
CA ASP A 303 -25.38 42.74 14.82
C ASP A 303 -25.43 44.20 15.28
N LYS A 304 -26.52 44.92 14.91
CA LYS A 304 -26.70 46.32 15.29
C LYS A 304 -27.74 46.44 16.36
N ALA A 305 -27.33 46.67 17.57
CA ALA A 305 -28.19 47.07 18.67
C ALA A 305 -28.14 48.58 18.84
N GLY A 306 -29.31 49.22 18.91
CA GLY A 306 -29.43 50.59 19.32
C GLY A 306 -29.04 50.74 20.81
N LYS A 307 -28.50 51.88 21.20
CA LYS A 307 -28.36 52.17 22.60
C LYS A 307 -29.71 52.71 23.12
N ASP A 308 -30.29 51.96 24.05
CA ASP A 308 -31.48 52.42 24.72
C ASP A 308 -31.20 53.67 25.56
N ASN A 309 -32.07 54.69 25.44
CA ASN A 309 -31.98 55.85 26.27
C ASN A 309 -32.74 55.52 27.59
N GLN A 310 -31.97 55.38 28.66
CA GLN A 310 -32.51 55.08 30.01
C GLN A 310 -32.89 56.31 30.81
N ASP A 311 -32.89 57.51 30.17
CA ASP A 311 -33.28 58.74 30.85
C ASP A 311 -34.80 58.85 30.93
N ILE A 312 -35.33 58.60 32.13
CA ILE A 312 -36.76 58.59 32.40
C ILE A 312 -37.38 59.99 32.21
N LYS A 313 -36.60 61.06 32.48
CA LYS A 313 -37.07 62.42 32.27
C LYS A 313 -37.25 62.76 30.81
N TYR A 314 -36.32 62.30 29.97
CA TYR A 314 -36.44 62.44 28.55
C TYR A 314 -37.64 61.64 28.00
N ALA A 315 -37.91 60.45 28.51
CA ALA A 315 -39.09 59.69 28.14
C ALA A 315 -40.40 60.35 28.56
N GLU A 316 -40.42 61.00 29.71
CA GLU A 316 -41.58 61.79 30.17
C GLU A 316 -41.83 63.02 29.28
N GLU A 317 -40.75 63.78 28.90
CA GLU A 317 -40.85 64.90 28.00
C GLU A 317 -41.39 64.50 26.60
N VAL A 318 -40.95 63.35 26.05
CA VAL A 318 -41.39 62.84 24.76
C VAL A 318 -42.89 62.40 24.84
N LEU A 319 -43.27 61.71 25.91
CA LEU A 319 -44.66 61.31 26.09
C LEU A 319 -45.61 62.50 26.31
N GLU A 320 -45.17 63.54 27.01
CA GLU A 320 -45.95 64.76 27.17
C GLU A 320 -46.06 65.59 25.88
N ALA A 321 -45.03 65.58 25.06
CA ALA A 321 -45.03 66.29 23.79
C ALA A 321 -45.93 65.62 22.74
N ASP A 322 -46.01 64.30 22.73
CA ASP A 322 -46.79 63.52 21.75
C ASP A 322 -48.25 63.32 22.13
N HIS A 323 -48.62 63.47 23.46
CA HIS A 323 -49.95 63.16 23.93
C HIS A 323 -50.47 64.29 24.86
N TYR A 324 -51.66 64.79 24.52
CA TYR A 324 -52.30 65.83 25.34
C TYR A 324 -53.32 65.21 26.33
N GLY A 325 -53.17 65.54 27.65
CA GLY A 325 -54.12 65.15 28.69
C GLY A 325 -54.03 63.72 29.17
N LEU A 326 -52.91 62.99 28.89
CA LEU A 326 -52.69 61.62 29.31
C LEU A 326 -51.70 61.48 30.48
N GLU A 327 -51.50 62.51 31.28
CA GLU A 327 -50.56 62.52 32.46
C GLU A 327 -50.69 61.30 33.37
N PRO A 328 -51.90 60.84 33.78
CA PRO A 328 -52.00 59.63 34.61
C PRO A 328 -51.56 58.34 33.93
N VAL A 329 -51.69 58.27 32.58
CA VAL A 329 -51.35 57.10 31.78
C VAL A 329 -49.86 57.08 31.57
N SER A 330 -49.24 58.20 31.25
CA SER A 330 -47.82 58.36 31.06
C SER A 330 -47.06 58.06 32.40
N TYR A 331 -47.58 58.52 33.51
CA TYR A 331 -47.03 58.21 34.85
C TYR A 331 -47.07 56.69 35.14
N THR A 332 -48.13 56.02 34.77
CA THR A 332 -48.27 54.58 34.99
C THR A 332 -47.28 53.79 34.14
N HIS A 333 -47.03 54.21 32.89
CA HIS A 333 -46.08 53.57 31.98
C HIS A 333 -44.61 53.80 32.46
N LEU A 334 -44.26 54.97 32.84
CA LEU A 334 -42.93 55.28 33.36
C LEU A 334 -42.61 54.51 34.66
N ARG A 335 -43.60 54.38 35.56
CA ARG A 335 -43.46 53.66 36.83
C ARG A 335 -43.37 52.14 36.64
N ALA A 336 -43.99 51.58 35.62
CA ALA A 336 -43.88 50.14 35.32
C ALA A 336 -42.44 49.72 34.93
N HIS A 337 -41.61 50.64 34.50
CA HIS A 337 -40.21 50.37 34.20
C HIS A 337 -39.25 50.58 35.40
N GLU A 338 -39.75 51.07 36.54
CA GLU A 338 -38.98 51.21 37.79
C GLU A 338 -39.01 49.93 38.66
N THR A 339 -39.83 48.95 38.33
CA THR A 339 -39.93 47.66 39.01
C THR A 339 -39.48 46.50 38.11
#